data_4f9d183eb077c9af5f17ca2f4ab39237
#
_entry.id   4f9d183eb077c9af5f17ca2f4ab39237
#
_cell.length_a   1.000
_cell.length_b   1.000
_cell.length_c   1.000
_cell.angle_alpha   90.00
_cell.angle_beta   90.00
_cell.angle_gamma   90.00
#
_symmetry.space_group_name_H-M   'P 1'
#
loop_
_entity.id
_entity.type
_entity.pdbx_description
1 polymer ?
#
loop_
_entity_poly.entity_id
_entity_poly.type
_entity_poly.pdbx_seq_one_letter_code
_entity_poly.pdbx_strand_id
1 'polypeptide(L)'
;MAEVEVRRSKRRRRTVSAYREGDRIVVLIPASMSKKDEAKWVADMVARIERKESRRKPSDNELLARAAALNDTWLGGLATPGSVRWVSNQKSRWGSCTPGDRSIRLSVRLQQMPPWVVDYVLIHELAHLLEPGHGPKFWAWVDRYPKSERAKGYLAGWSSAARMELPDGFDDTGEPEVD
;
A
#
# COMPACT_ATOMS: atom_id res chain seq x y z
N MET A 1 -13.95 5.00 -7.55
CA MET A 1 -15.01 4.19 -6.90
C MET A 1 -15.25 2.99 -7.80
N ALA A 2 -15.36 1.78 -7.22
CA ALA A 2 -15.67 0.58 -8.00
C ALA A 2 -17.06 0.72 -8.62
N GLU A 3 -17.24 0.27 -9.85
CA GLU A 3 -18.56 0.20 -10.51
C GLU A 3 -19.43 -0.82 -9.75
N VAL A 4 -20.69 -0.49 -9.48
CA VAL A 4 -21.60 -1.38 -8.76
C VAL A 4 -22.69 -1.88 -9.70
N GLU A 5 -22.77 -3.19 -9.88
CA GLU A 5 -23.80 -3.87 -10.67
C GLU A 5 -24.79 -4.60 -9.75
N VAL A 6 -26.07 -4.33 -9.90
CA VAL A 6 -27.13 -5.00 -9.13
C VAL A 6 -27.84 -6.03 -9.99
N ARG A 7 -27.77 -7.31 -9.59
CA ARG A 7 -28.47 -8.40 -10.28
C ARG A 7 -29.63 -8.93 -9.43
N ARG A 8 -30.86 -8.84 -9.95
CA ARG A 8 -32.07 -9.35 -9.31
C ARG A 8 -32.29 -10.82 -9.66
N SER A 9 -32.57 -11.65 -8.65
CA SER A 9 -32.77 -13.11 -8.81
C SER A 9 -34.14 -13.55 -8.30
N LYS A 10 -34.93 -14.19 -9.14
CA LYS A 10 -36.22 -14.83 -8.77
C LYS A 10 -36.03 -16.04 -7.85
N ARG A 11 -34.87 -16.70 -7.89
CA ARG A 11 -34.57 -17.85 -7.03
C ARG A 11 -34.24 -17.45 -5.59
N ARG A 12 -33.83 -16.21 -5.35
CA ARG A 12 -33.52 -15.69 -4.02
C ARG A 12 -34.79 -15.11 -3.39
N ARG A 13 -35.10 -15.56 -2.19
CA ARG A 13 -36.27 -15.05 -1.45
C ARG A 13 -35.90 -14.03 -0.36
N ARG A 14 -34.77 -14.24 0.35
CA ARG A 14 -34.36 -13.42 1.51
C ARG A 14 -32.86 -13.12 1.57
N THR A 15 -32.04 -13.74 0.73
CA THR A 15 -30.58 -13.61 0.82
C THR A 15 -30.05 -12.54 -0.09
N VAL A 16 -29.19 -11.68 0.45
CA VAL A 16 -28.35 -10.73 -0.30
C VAL A 16 -26.92 -11.20 -0.23
N SER A 17 -26.19 -11.14 -1.33
CA SER A 17 -24.76 -11.42 -1.37
C SER A 17 -24.07 -10.52 -2.36
N ALA A 18 -22.79 -10.29 -2.18
CA ALA A 18 -21.98 -9.53 -3.13
C ALA A 18 -20.62 -10.17 -3.30
N TYR A 19 -20.02 -9.98 -4.47
CA TYR A 19 -18.67 -10.41 -4.81
C TYR A 19 -18.04 -9.43 -5.81
N ARG A 20 -16.71 -9.46 -5.91
CA ARG A 20 -16.00 -8.68 -6.91
C ARG A 20 -15.85 -9.49 -8.19
N GLU A 21 -16.07 -8.85 -9.32
CA GLU A 21 -15.89 -9.38 -10.66
C GLU A 21 -15.07 -8.36 -11.48
N GLY A 22 -13.74 -8.55 -11.51
CA GLY A 22 -12.83 -7.53 -12.06
C GLY A 22 -12.91 -6.21 -11.28
N ASP A 23 -13.15 -5.10 -11.97
CA ASP A 23 -13.25 -3.76 -11.38
C ASP A 23 -14.63 -3.41 -10.81
N ARG A 24 -15.62 -4.30 -10.94
CA ARG A 24 -16.98 -4.06 -10.46
C ARG A 24 -17.33 -4.92 -9.25
N ILE A 25 -18.24 -4.41 -8.41
CA ILE A 25 -18.85 -5.15 -7.32
C ILE A 25 -20.25 -5.58 -7.76
N VAL A 26 -20.49 -6.90 -7.86
CA VAL A 26 -21.79 -7.46 -8.20
C VAL A 26 -22.58 -7.74 -6.93
N VAL A 27 -23.75 -7.15 -6.78
CA VAL A 27 -24.66 -7.36 -5.65
C VAL A 27 -25.88 -8.14 -6.12
N LEU A 28 -26.10 -9.33 -5.51
CA LEU A 28 -27.23 -10.20 -5.85
C LEU A 28 -28.33 -10.01 -4.83
N ILE A 29 -29.52 -9.60 -5.27
CA ILE A 29 -30.68 -9.35 -4.42
C ILE A 29 -31.91 -10.15 -4.87
N PRO A 30 -32.91 -10.38 -3.97
CA PRO A 30 -34.20 -10.92 -4.36
C PRO A 30 -34.92 -10.02 -5.38
N ALA A 31 -35.61 -10.63 -6.37
CA ALA A 31 -36.38 -9.87 -7.34
C ALA A 31 -37.54 -9.06 -6.72
N SER A 32 -38.05 -9.52 -5.57
CA SER A 32 -39.14 -8.89 -4.82
C SER A 32 -38.71 -7.74 -3.91
N MET A 33 -37.40 -7.45 -3.81
CA MET A 33 -36.88 -6.41 -2.90
C MET A 33 -37.33 -5.01 -3.35
N SER A 34 -37.76 -4.19 -2.39
CA SER A 34 -38.13 -2.79 -2.67
C SER A 34 -36.90 -1.96 -3.08
N LYS A 35 -37.10 -0.89 -3.85
CA LYS A 35 -36.01 0.03 -4.24
C LYS A 35 -35.34 0.70 -3.03
N LYS A 36 -36.11 0.96 -1.97
CA LYS A 36 -35.61 1.56 -0.73
C LYS A 36 -34.65 0.59 0.01
N ASP A 37 -35.06 -0.68 0.11
CA ASP A 37 -34.23 -1.70 0.76
C ASP A 37 -33.02 -2.06 -0.11
N GLU A 38 -33.18 -2.09 -1.44
CA GLU A 38 -32.07 -2.28 -2.39
C GLU A 38 -30.96 -1.27 -2.15
N ALA A 39 -31.26 0.03 -2.11
CA ALA A 39 -30.25 1.07 -1.91
C ALA A 39 -29.47 0.87 -0.60
N LYS A 40 -30.17 0.52 0.49
CA LYS A 40 -29.55 0.23 1.79
C LYS A 40 -28.65 -1.00 1.73
N TRP A 41 -29.17 -2.12 1.20
CA TRP A 41 -28.41 -3.37 1.15
C TRP A 41 -27.21 -3.30 0.20
N VAL A 42 -27.36 -2.59 -0.93
CA VAL A 42 -26.23 -2.35 -1.85
C VAL A 42 -25.11 -1.58 -1.15
N ALA A 43 -25.43 -0.48 -0.46
CA ALA A 43 -24.44 0.29 0.29
C ALA A 43 -23.75 -0.56 1.37
N ASP A 44 -24.51 -1.34 2.15
CA ASP A 44 -23.95 -2.20 3.18
C ASP A 44 -23.04 -3.30 2.62
N MET A 45 -23.43 -3.92 1.50
CA MET A 45 -22.64 -4.98 0.86
C MET A 45 -21.35 -4.44 0.23
N VAL A 46 -21.42 -3.30 -0.44
CA VAL A 46 -20.24 -2.61 -0.99
C VAL A 46 -19.26 -2.27 0.13
N ALA A 47 -19.72 -1.60 1.19
CA ALA A 47 -18.89 -1.26 2.34
C ALA A 47 -18.29 -2.50 3.04
N ARG A 48 -18.99 -3.64 3.03
CA ARG A 48 -18.47 -4.91 3.59
C ARG A 48 -17.37 -5.50 2.72
N ILE A 49 -17.52 -5.47 1.40
CA ILE A 49 -16.48 -5.93 0.46
C ILE A 49 -15.25 -5.05 0.56
N GLU A 50 -15.41 -3.72 0.49
CA GLU A 50 -14.31 -2.77 0.61
C GLU A 50 -13.56 -2.91 1.94
N ARG A 51 -14.27 -3.10 3.07
CA ARG A 51 -13.63 -3.39 4.36
C ARG A 51 -12.89 -4.72 4.38
N LYS A 52 -13.41 -5.75 3.73
CA LYS A 52 -12.73 -7.06 3.64
C LYS A 52 -11.46 -6.94 2.80
N GLU A 53 -11.51 -6.21 1.70
CA GLU A 53 -10.39 -5.97 0.80
C GLU A 53 -9.31 -5.10 1.46
N SER A 54 -9.70 -4.04 2.17
CA SER A 54 -8.76 -3.20 2.93
C SER A 54 -8.07 -3.93 4.08
N ARG A 55 -8.68 -5.02 4.58
CA ARG A 55 -8.07 -5.91 5.60
C ARG A 55 -7.25 -7.04 4.99
N ARG A 56 -7.34 -7.24 3.67
CA ARG A 56 -6.54 -8.25 2.97
C ARG A 56 -5.08 -7.79 2.95
N LYS A 57 -4.22 -8.62 3.51
CA LYS A 57 -2.78 -8.39 3.43
C LYS A 57 -2.32 -8.53 1.97
N PRO A 58 -1.65 -7.52 1.40
CA PRO A 58 -1.12 -7.62 0.04
C PRO A 58 -0.12 -8.77 -0.05
N SER A 59 -0.16 -9.51 -1.15
CA SER A 59 0.81 -10.56 -1.46
C SER A 59 2.14 -9.99 -1.95
N ASP A 60 3.18 -10.80 -2.00
CA ASP A 60 4.49 -10.42 -2.58
C ASP A 60 4.36 -10.03 -4.06
N ASN A 61 3.49 -10.71 -4.82
CA ASN A 61 3.24 -10.37 -6.23
C ASN A 61 2.58 -9.00 -6.39
N GLU A 62 1.61 -8.67 -5.54
CA GLU A 62 0.97 -7.35 -5.52
C GLU A 62 1.98 -6.26 -5.12
N LEU A 63 2.87 -6.57 -4.18
CA LEU A 63 3.93 -5.66 -3.76
C LEU A 63 4.95 -5.41 -4.88
N LEU A 64 5.36 -6.46 -5.60
CA LEU A 64 6.26 -6.36 -6.75
C LEU A 64 5.63 -5.53 -7.89
N ALA A 65 4.37 -5.79 -8.22
CA ALA A 65 3.64 -5.01 -9.22
C ALA A 65 3.52 -3.53 -8.80
N ARG A 66 3.29 -3.26 -7.52
CA ARG A 66 3.26 -1.90 -6.98
C ARG A 66 4.61 -1.22 -7.08
N ALA A 67 5.69 -1.91 -6.74
CA ALA A 67 7.06 -1.40 -6.87
C ALA A 67 7.40 -1.04 -8.32
N ALA A 68 7.01 -1.87 -9.29
CA ALA A 68 7.20 -1.58 -10.71
C ALA A 68 6.45 -0.30 -11.14
N ALA A 69 5.18 -0.16 -10.78
CA ALA A 69 4.38 1.02 -11.09
C ALA A 69 4.96 2.32 -10.48
N LEU A 70 5.46 2.25 -9.23
CA LEU A 70 6.11 3.38 -8.57
C LEU A 70 7.46 3.72 -9.20
N ASN A 71 8.26 2.71 -9.57
CA ASN A 71 9.50 2.90 -10.31
C ASN A 71 9.27 3.64 -11.63
N ASP A 72 8.29 3.20 -12.42
CA ASP A 72 7.98 3.86 -13.70
C ASP A 72 7.51 5.30 -13.49
N THR A 73 6.66 5.52 -12.50
CA THR A 73 6.06 6.85 -12.26
C THR A 73 7.05 7.86 -11.69
N TRP A 74 7.87 7.45 -10.70
CA TRP A 74 8.67 8.38 -9.89
C TRP A 74 10.17 8.26 -10.11
N LEU A 75 10.67 7.09 -10.52
CA LEU A 75 12.10 6.83 -10.70
C LEU A 75 12.48 6.62 -12.17
N GLY A 76 11.55 6.88 -13.10
CA GLY A 76 11.81 6.81 -14.54
C GLY A 76 12.12 5.40 -15.05
N GLY A 77 11.69 4.36 -14.37
CA GLY A 77 11.95 2.97 -14.72
C GLY A 77 13.37 2.47 -14.41
N LEU A 78 14.21 3.28 -13.77
CA LEU A 78 15.64 3.00 -13.58
C LEU A 78 15.92 2.02 -12.43
N ALA A 79 15.06 1.99 -11.42
CA ALA A 79 15.22 1.20 -10.20
C ALA A 79 14.48 -0.15 -10.25
N THR A 80 14.81 -1.03 -11.21
CA THR A 80 14.14 -2.33 -11.36
C THR A 80 14.59 -3.32 -10.27
N PRO A 81 13.72 -3.73 -9.34
CA PRO A 81 14.07 -4.71 -8.33
C PRO A 81 14.12 -6.15 -8.90
N GLY A 82 14.97 -7.01 -8.34
CA GLY A 82 14.99 -8.44 -8.64
C GLY A 82 13.89 -9.21 -7.89
N SER A 83 13.58 -8.77 -6.66
CA SER A 83 12.46 -9.29 -5.88
C SER A 83 11.99 -8.28 -4.85
N VAL A 84 10.69 -8.33 -4.51
CA VAL A 84 10.11 -7.51 -3.43
C VAL A 84 9.23 -8.40 -2.57
N ARG A 85 9.48 -8.44 -1.24
CA ARG A 85 8.80 -9.39 -0.34
C ARG A 85 8.41 -8.74 0.98
N TRP A 86 7.33 -9.25 1.56
CA TRP A 86 6.99 -8.99 2.95
C TRP A 86 7.79 -9.86 3.89
N VAL A 87 8.33 -9.29 4.98
CA VAL A 87 9.07 -10.03 6.00
C VAL A 87 8.62 -9.65 7.41
N SER A 88 8.62 -10.62 8.32
CA SER A 88 8.19 -10.44 9.71
C SER A 88 9.34 -10.18 10.69
N ASN A 89 10.58 -10.36 10.24
CA ASN A 89 11.78 -10.30 11.10
C ASN A 89 12.39 -8.89 11.24
N GLN A 90 11.84 -7.87 10.59
CA GLN A 90 12.28 -6.48 10.72
C GLN A 90 11.61 -5.83 11.93
N LYS A 91 12.33 -5.72 13.06
CA LYS A 91 11.82 -5.12 14.31
C LYS A 91 12.04 -3.61 14.38
N SER A 92 13.18 -3.11 13.90
CA SER A 92 13.59 -1.70 13.94
C SER A 92 13.49 -0.98 12.60
N ARG A 93 13.30 -1.68 11.49
CA ARG A 93 13.24 -1.12 10.13
C ARG A 93 11.87 -1.30 9.49
N TRP A 94 11.52 -0.40 8.59
CA TRP A 94 10.31 -0.50 7.76
C TRP A 94 10.56 -1.25 6.46
N GLY A 95 11.78 -1.12 5.92
CA GLY A 95 12.23 -1.80 4.73
C GLY A 95 13.73 -2.10 4.78
N SER A 96 14.24 -2.76 3.75
CA SER A 96 15.66 -2.91 3.45
C SER A 96 15.85 -3.27 1.99
N CYS A 97 16.88 -2.70 1.37
CA CYS A 97 17.35 -3.03 0.05
C CYS A 97 18.71 -3.72 0.13
N THR A 98 18.91 -4.76 -0.68
CA THR A 98 20.23 -5.37 -0.91
C THR A 98 20.57 -5.13 -2.39
N PRO A 99 21.42 -4.13 -2.70
CA PRO A 99 21.72 -3.76 -4.09
C PRO A 99 22.36 -4.89 -4.93
N GLY A 100 23.14 -5.77 -4.29
CA GLY A 100 23.88 -6.83 -4.98
C GLY A 100 22.98 -7.85 -5.69
N ASP A 101 21.87 -8.24 -5.08
CA ASP A 101 20.85 -9.15 -5.65
C ASP A 101 19.56 -8.41 -6.02
N ARG A 102 19.54 -7.09 -5.85
CA ARG A 102 18.40 -6.22 -6.11
C ARG A 102 17.14 -6.61 -5.34
N SER A 103 17.29 -7.23 -4.18
CA SER A 103 16.16 -7.66 -3.34
C SER A 103 15.72 -6.55 -2.39
N ILE A 104 14.40 -6.36 -2.31
CA ILE A 104 13.76 -5.43 -1.39
C ILE A 104 12.88 -6.21 -0.43
N ARG A 105 12.95 -5.88 0.86
CA ARG A 105 12.13 -6.50 1.91
C ARG A 105 11.40 -5.41 2.67
N LEU A 106 10.10 -5.55 2.83
CA LEU A 106 9.27 -4.64 3.61
C LEU A 106 8.70 -5.34 4.85
N SER A 107 8.65 -4.62 5.95
CA SER A 107 8.03 -5.12 7.18
C SER A 107 6.54 -5.37 7.01
N VAL A 108 6.05 -6.56 7.44
CA VAL A 108 4.60 -6.86 7.47
C VAL A 108 3.78 -5.86 8.30
N ARG A 109 4.41 -5.07 9.16
CA ARG A 109 3.75 -4.00 9.93
C ARG A 109 3.18 -2.91 9.03
N LEU A 110 3.80 -2.66 7.87
CA LEU A 110 3.32 -1.70 6.87
C LEU A 110 2.00 -2.13 6.23
N GLN A 111 1.65 -3.42 6.25
CA GLN A 111 0.39 -3.92 5.68
C GLN A 111 -0.87 -3.37 6.35
N GLN A 112 -0.74 -2.80 7.55
CA GLN A 112 -1.83 -2.16 8.30
C GLN A 112 -1.83 -0.63 8.16
N MET A 113 -0.84 -0.08 7.47
CA MET A 113 -0.69 1.36 7.29
C MET A 113 -1.38 1.84 5.99
N PRO A 114 -1.65 3.13 5.88
CA PRO A 114 -2.19 3.69 4.64
C PRO A 114 -1.30 3.38 3.44
N PRO A 115 -1.88 3.10 2.25
CA PRO A 115 -1.12 2.71 1.05
C PRO A 115 -0.01 3.71 0.67
N TRP A 116 -0.23 5.00 0.89
CA TRP A 116 0.77 6.03 0.58
C TRP A 116 2.01 5.99 1.48
N VAL A 117 1.93 5.37 2.67
CA VAL A 117 3.10 5.09 3.53
C VAL A 117 3.91 3.93 2.97
N VAL A 118 3.22 2.86 2.53
CA VAL A 118 3.86 1.72 1.86
C VAL A 118 4.57 2.16 0.59
N ASP A 119 3.92 3.02 -0.21
CA ASP A 119 4.49 3.59 -1.43
C ASP A 119 5.79 4.36 -1.15
N TYR A 120 5.78 5.20 -0.11
CA TYR A 120 6.97 5.94 0.29
C TYR A 120 8.13 5.00 0.66
N VAL A 121 7.89 3.97 1.48
CA VAL A 121 8.93 3.02 1.85
C VAL A 121 9.41 2.23 0.64
N LEU A 122 8.51 1.83 -0.28
CA LEU A 122 8.92 1.19 -1.54
C LEU A 122 9.84 2.10 -2.38
N ILE A 123 9.49 3.37 -2.53
CA ILE A 123 10.30 4.34 -3.28
C ILE A 123 11.66 4.55 -2.61
N HIS A 124 11.69 4.63 -1.28
CA HIS A 124 12.93 4.71 -0.50
C HIS A 124 13.85 3.51 -0.78
N GLU A 125 13.31 2.30 -0.70
CA GLU A 125 14.09 1.08 -0.95
C GLU A 125 14.48 0.93 -2.44
N LEU A 126 13.64 1.35 -3.37
CA LEU A 126 13.96 1.39 -4.79
C LEU A 126 15.07 2.41 -5.08
N ALA A 127 15.07 3.57 -4.42
CA ALA A 127 16.11 4.58 -4.58
C ALA A 127 17.50 4.05 -4.20
N HIS A 128 17.59 3.12 -3.25
CA HIS A 128 18.86 2.45 -2.91
C HIS A 128 19.44 1.57 -4.02
N LEU A 129 18.66 1.20 -5.02
CA LEU A 129 19.17 0.55 -6.23
C LEU A 129 19.91 1.52 -7.16
N LEU A 130 19.71 2.83 -6.97
CA LEU A 130 20.32 3.91 -7.75
C LEU A 130 21.44 4.60 -6.97
N GLU A 131 21.20 4.84 -5.67
CA GLU A 131 22.10 5.57 -4.78
C GLU A 131 22.18 4.82 -3.44
N PRO A 132 23.33 4.23 -3.09
CA PRO A 132 23.44 3.38 -1.90
C PRO A 132 23.35 4.13 -0.56
N GLY A 133 23.73 5.41 -0.53
CA GLY A 133 23.73 6.25 0.67
C GLY A 133 22.59 7.26 0.69
N HIS A 134 22.29 7.82 1.86
CA HIS A 134 21.22 8.82 2.04
C HIS A 134 21.65 10.27 1.74
N GLY A 135 22.62 10.45 0.83
CA GLY A 135 23.08 11.78 0.42
C GLY A 135 22.05 12.57 -0.41
N PRO A 136 22.39 13.82 -0.81
CA PRO A 136 21.47 14.69 -1.56
C PRO A 136 20.89 14.06 -2.84
N LYS A 137 21.67 13.24 -3.55
CA LYS A 137 21.21 12.54 -4.76
C LYS A 137 20.13 11.50 -4.45
N PHE A 138 20.27 10.78 -3.34
CA PHE A 138 19.27 9.82 -2.88
C PHE A 138 17.95 10.53 -2.57
N TRP A 139 18.00 11.60 -1.78
CA TRP A 139 16.80 12.35 -1.41
C TRP A 139 16.14 13.01 -2.64
N ALA A 140 16.92 13.46 -3.61
CA ALA A 140 16.37 13.96 -4.87
C ALA A 140 15.55 12.92 -5.65
N TRP A 141 15.80 11.62 -5.46
CA TRP A 141 14.94 10.55 -5.98
C TRP A 141 13.69 10.35 -5.13
N VAL A 142 13.84 10.22 -3.83
CA VAL A 142 12.74 9.95 -2.89
C VAL A 142 11.71 11.09 -2.87
N ASP A 143 12.16 12.34 -2.92
CA ASP A 143 11.31 13.53 -2.81
C ASP A 143 10.50 13.81 -4.09
N ARG A 144 10.72 13.06 -5.16
CA ARG A 144 9.79 13.07 -6.32
C ARG A 144 8.41 12.56 -5.94
N TYR A 145 8.31 11.75 -4.90
CA TYR A 145 7.02 11.28 -4.41
C TYR A 145 6.32 12.39 -3.59
N PRO A 146 5.14 12.87 -4.01
CA PRO A 146 4.51 14.07 -3.42
C PRO A 146 4.09 13.92 -1.96
N LYS A 147 4.07 12.69 -1.42
CA LYS A 147 3.66 12.41 -0.05
C LYS A 147 4.84 12.01 0.84
N SER A 148 6.09 12.24 0.41
CA SER A 148 7.30 11.86 1.14
C SER A 148 7.31 12.44 2.56
N GLU A 149 7.17 13.75 2.72
CA GLU A 149 7.17 14.41 4.02
C GLU A 149 6.04 13.93 4.93
N ARG A 150 4.85 13.76 4.36
CA ARG A 150 3.71 13.23 5.11
C ARG A 150 3.98 11.80 5.60
N ALA A 151 4.62 10.97 4.78
CA ALA A 151 4.93 9.58 5.12
C ALA A 151 6.03 9.51 6.18
N LYS A 152 7.07 10.34 6.08
CA LYS A 152 8.10 10.50 7.12
C LYS A 152 7.46 10.84 8.46
N GLY A 153 6.63 11.88 8.53
CA GLY A 153 5.95 12.28 9.76
C GLY A 153 5.03 11.19 10.33
N TYR A 154 4.31 10.45 9.47
CA TYR A 154 3.48 9.32 9.90
C TYR A 154 4.31 8.20 10.53
N LEU A 155 5.42 7.79 9.89
CA LEU A 155 6.30 6.74 10.38
C LEU A 155 7.03 7.16 11.66
N ALA A 156 7.47 8.42 11.76
CA ALA A 156 8.07 8.99 12.97
C ALA A 156 7.09 8.95 14.15
N GLY A 157 5.86 9.43 13.95
CA GLY A 157 4.82 9.39 14.97
C GLY A 157 4.47 7.96 15.41
N TRP A 158 4.37 7.05 14.45
CA TRP A 158 4.09 5.63 14.74
C TRP A 158 5.24 4.98 15.54
N SER A 159 6.50 5.22 15.13
CA SER A 159 7.69 4.71 15.82
C SER A 159 7.80 5.25 17.24
N SER A 160 7.55 6.54 17.44
CA SER A 160 7.52 7.17 18.75
C SER A 160 6.45 6.57 19.66
N ALA A 161 5.23 6.39 19.14
CA ALA A 161 4.12 5.77 19.88
C ALA A 161 4.40 4.31 20.26
N ALA A 162 5.08 3.56 19.38
CA ALA A 162 5.44 2.17 19.61
C ALA A 162 6.74 2.02 20.44
N ARG A 163 7.36 3.12 20.88
CA ARG A 163 8.69 3.12 21.56
C ARG A 163 9.75 2.39 20.77
N MET A 164 9.71 2.55 19.44
CA MET A 164 10.70 1.98 18.52
C MET A 164 11.72 3.06 18.15
N GLU A 165 12.99 2.66 18.06
CA GLU A 165 14.02 3.49 17.44
C GLU A 165 13.73 3.65 15.95
N LEU A 166 13.87 4.86 15.42
CA LEU A 166 13.80 5.12 13.99
C LEU A 166 15.05 4.53 13.33
N PRO A 167 14.95 3.87 12.16
CA PRO A 167 16.12 3.51 11.37
C PRO A 167 16.86 4.76 10.92
N ASP A 168 18.19 4.67 10.85
CA ASP A 168 19.03 5.69 10.26
C ASP A 168 18.53 6.10 8.86
N GLY A 169 18.45 7.39 8.59
CA GLY A 169 17.93 7.93 7.34
C GLY A 169 16.41 8.17 7.29
N PHE A 170 15.67 7.90 8.36
CA PHE A 170 14.28 8.35 8.54
C PHE A 170 14.19 9.59 9.45
N ASP A 171 15.34 10.16 9.83
CA ASP A 171 15.39 11.38 10.61
C ASP A 171 14.92 12.58 9.80
N ASP A 172 13.98 13.33 10.39
CA ASP A 172 13.45 14.59 9.89
C ASP A 172 14.44 15.77 10.07
N THR A 173 15.62 15.52 10.56
CA THR A 173 16.67 16.52 10.68
C THR A 173 17.45 16.56 9.37
N GLY A 174 16.96 17.37 8.42
CA GLY A 174 17.67 17.70 7.17
C GLY A 174 18.95 18.51 7.41
N GLU A 175 19.70 18.24 8.45
CA GLU A 175 21.04 18.74 8.61
C GLU A 175 21.99 17.79 7.88
N PRO A 176 22.74 18.26 6.88
CA PRO A 176 23.80 17.47 6.28
C PRO A 176 24.84 17.20 7.38
N GLU A 177 25.16 15.92 7.61
CA GLU A 177 26.40 15.61 8.31
C GLU A 177 27.55 16.28 7.55
N VAL A 178 28.11 17.32 8.15
CA VAL A 178 29.35 17.95 7.68
C VAL A 178 30.47 17.13 8.29
N ASP A 179 31.19 16.40 7.43
CA ASP A 179 32.54 15.95 7.71
C ASP A 179 33.50 17.15 7.81
#